data_7c9c456347a0549cfae33df26445d7bf
#
_entry.id   7c9c456347a0549cfae33df26445d7bf
#
_cell.length_a   1.000
_cell.length_b   1.000
_cell.length_c   1.000
_cell.angle_alpha   90.00
_cell.angle_beta   90.00
_cell.angle_gamma   90.00
#
_symmetry.space_group_name_H-M   'P 1'
#
loop_
_entity.id
_entity.type
_entity.pdbx_description
1 polymer ?
#
loop_
_entity_poly.entity_id
_entity_poly.type
_entity_poly.pdbx_seq_one_letter_code
_entity_poly.pdbx_strand_id
1 'polypeptide(L)'
;MYADICKVLGIKYPIIQGAMAWISDADLVAAVSNAGGLGVLATGHLDGEGCRQEIRRLKEMTDKPYAVNVMLLSPFVEQIVEVICEEKVPIVTTGAGSPGKDMKRFKEAGVKVIPVVPSVAMAKMMVK
;
A
#
# COMPACT_ATOMS: atom_id res chain seq x y z
N MET A 1 1.29 22.47 4.63
CA MET A 1 2.10 21.24 4.55
C MET A 1 1.42 20.07 5.27
N TYR A 2 1.10 20.20 6.51
CA TYR A 2 0.39 19.21 7.31
C TYR A 2 -0.95 18.77 6.70
N ALA A 3 -1.75 19.73 6.20
CA ALA A 3 -3.04 19.44 5.59
C ALA A 3 -2.96 18.73 4.22
N ASP A 4 -1.85 18.84 3.51
CA ASP A 4 -1.78 18.36 2.12
C ASP A 4 -1.68 16.84 2.05
N ILE A 5 -0.83 16.22 2.87
CA ILE A 5 -0.72 14.75 2.88
C ILE A 5 -2.01 14.08 3.37
N CYS A 6 -2.67 14.67 4.35
CA CYS A 6 -3.95 14.17 4.85
C CYS A 6 -5.03 14.21 3.77
N LYS A 7 -5.10 15.31 3.00
CA LYS A 7 -6.03 15.44 1.87
C LYS A 7 -5.72 14.45 0.75
N VAL A 8 -4.44 14.30 0.40
CA VAL A 8 -4.01 13.38 -0.66
C VAL A 8 -4.36 11.94 -0.33
N LEU A 9 -4.17 11.52 0.92
CA LEU A 9 -4.41 10.15 1.37
C LEU A 9 -5.82 9.91 1.91
N GLY A 10 -6.60 10.97 2.18
CA GLY A 10 -7.93 10.86 2.77
C GLY A 10 -7.92 10.44 4.25
N ILE A 11 -6.85 10.77 4.98
CA ILE A 11 -6.65 10.41 6.39
C ILE A 11 -6.79 11.63 7.31
N LYS A 12 -7.10 11.39 8.58
CA LYS A 12 -7.28 12.45 9.57
C LYS A 12 -5.95 12.97 10.13
N TYR A 13 -5.03 12.08 10.40
CA TYR A 13 -3.72 12.38 10.98
C TYR A 13 -2.60 11.99 10.01
N PRO A 14 -1.49 12.76 9.92
CA PRO A 14 -0.38 12.45 9.02
C PRO A 14 0.52 11.35 9.62
N ILE A 15 -0.09 10.21 9.94
CA ILE A 15 0.57 9.06 10.54
C ILE A 15 0.35 7.86 9.62
N ILE A 16 1.45 7.24 9.22
CA ILE A 16 1.45 6.04 8.39
C ILE A 16 2.11 4.91 9.18
N GLN A 17 1.37 3.84 9.41
CA GLN A 17 1.94 2.63 9.98
C GLN A 17 2.59 1.82 8.86
N GLY A 18 3.90 1.76 8.85
CA GLY A 18 4.67 1.00 7.86
C GLY A 18 4.41 -0.49 7.93
N ALA A 19 4.48 -1.16 6.78
CA ALA A 19 4.28 -2.60 6.70
C ALA A 19 5.38 -3.37 7.44
N MET A 20 4.97 -4.30 8.27
CA MET A 20 5.84 -5.20 9.01
C MET A 20 5.44 -6.64 8.67
N ALA A 21 6.34 -7.38 8.01
CA ALA A 21 6.08 -8.77 7.65
C ALA A 21 5.61 -9.59 8.86
N TRP A 22 4.59 -10.42 8.67
CA TRP A 22 3.95 -11.27 9.68
C TRP A 22 3.15 -10.54 10.78
N ILE A 23 3.27 -9.21 10.87
CA ILE A 23 2.64 -8.40 11.95
C ILE A 23 1.52 -7.51 11.39
N SER A 24 1.76 -6.84 10.26
CA SER A 24 0.78 -5.92 9.67
C SER A 24 -0.26 -6.68 8.85
N ASP A 25 -1.14 -7.36 9.55
CA ASP A 25 -2.32 -8.05 9.01
C ASP A 25 -3.55 -7.12 8.94
N ALA A 26 -4.68 -7.66 8.52
CA ALA A 26 -5.93 -6.90 8.39
C ALA A 26 -6.39 -6.28 9.73
N ASP A 27 -6.15 -6.95 10.87
CA ASP A 27 -6.56 -6.44 12.19
C ASP A 27 -5.80 -5.16 12.55
N LEU A 28 -4.48 -5.17 12.44
CA LEU A 28 -3.65 -3.99 12.72
C LEU A 28 -3.95 -2.85 11.75
N VAL A 29 -4.04 -3.16 10.47
CA VAL A 29 -4.31 -2.16 9.42
C VAL A 29 -5.66 -1.48 9.61
N ALA A 30 -6.71 -2.26 9.89
CA ALA A 30 -8.03 -1.72 10.19
C ALA A 30 -8.02 -0.83 11.43
N ALA A 31 -7.35 -1.26 12.50
CA ALA A 31 -7.26 -0.47 13.74
C ALA A 31 -6.59 0.89 13.50
N VAL A 32 -5.49 0.94 12.77
CA VAL A 32 -4.79 2.19 12.44
C VAL A 32 -5.64 3.08 11.55
N SER A 33 -6.24 2.52 10.50
CA SER A 33 -7.09 3.28 9.56
C SER A 33 -8.35 3.83 10.25
N ASN A 34 -9.01 3.03 11.08
CA ASN A 34 -10.15 3.49 11.87
C ASN A 34 -9.79 4.57 12.90
N ALA A 35 -8.57 4.56 13.41
CA ALA A 35 -8.06 5.61 14.30
C ALA A 35 -7.71 6.92 13.58
N GLY A 36 -7.71 6.94 12.25
CA GLY A 36 -7.49 8.14 11.44
C GLY A 36 -6.10 8.27 10.82
N GLY A 37 -5.23 7.27 10.97
CA GLY A 37 -3.97 7.15 10.24
C GLY A 37 -4.12 6.37 8.94
N LEU A 38 -3.01 5.99 8.33
CA LEU A 38 -2.94 5.06 7.20
C LEU A 38 -2.33 3.74 7.66
N GLY A 39 -3.12 2.70 7.77
CA GLY A 39 -2.64 1.33 7.97
C GLY A 39 -2.11 0.76 6.64
N VAL A 40 -0.99 0.05 6.70
CA VAL A 40 -0.35 -0.56 5.53
C VAL A 40 -0.21 -2.07 5.71
N LEU A 41 -0.93 -2.83 4.89
CA LEU A 41 -0.91 -4.29 4.88
C LEU A 41 0.41 -4.83 4.34
N ALA A 42 1.03 -5.77 5.04
CA ALA A 42 2.25 -6.42 4.59
C ALA A 42 1.92 -7.63 3.70
N THR A 43 2.55 -7.73 2.52
CA THR A 43 2.33 -8.83 1.58
C THR A 43 3.58 -9.64 1.25
N GLY A 44 4.74 -9.28 1.78
CA GLY A 44 6.01 -9.92 1.42
C GLY A 44 6.09 -11.42 1.69
N HIS A 45 5.22 -11.93 2.54
CA HIS A 45 5.10 -13.35 2.91
C HIS A 45 3.85 -14.04 2.34
N LEU A 46 3.07 -13.33 1.51
CA LEU A 46 1.82 -13.81 0.94
C LEU A 46 1.96 -14.08 -0.55
N ASP A 47 1.23 -15.07 -1.05
CA ASP A 47 0.92 -15.22 -2.45
C ASP A 47 -0.30 -14.36 -2.85
N GLY A 48 -0.73 -14.44 -4.11
CA GLY A 48 -1.87 -13.65 -4.61
C GLY A 48 -3.17 -13.95 -3.87
N GLU A 49 -3.46 -15.22 -3.60
CA GLU A 49 -4.69 -15.60 -2.91
C GLU A 49 -4.69 -15.16 -1.44
N GLY A 50 -3.58 -15.36 -0.73
CA GLY A 50 -3.43 -14.87 0.64
C GLY A 50 -3.58 -13.34 0.73
N CYS A 51 -3.00 -12.61 -0.23
CA CYS A 51 -3.18 -11.16 -0.34
C CYS A 51 -4.65 -10.78 -0.55
N ARG A 52 -5.36 -11.47 -1.43
CA ARG A 52 -6.78 -11.25 -1.71
C ARG A 52 -7.64 -11.46 -0.47
N GLN A 53 -7.40 -12.54 0.25
CA GLN A 53 -8.13 -12.86 1.47
C GLN A 53 -7.95 -11.78 2.54
N GLU A 54 -6.72 -11.33 2.78
CA GLU A 54 -6.43 -10.27 3.74
C GLU A 54 -7.06 -8.92 3.32
N ILE A 55 -7.01 -8.56 2.03
CA ILE A 55 -7.66 -7.34 1.54
C ILE A 55 -9.18 -7.40 1.75
N ARG A 56 -9.82 -8.52 1.45
CA ARG A 56 -11.27 -8.68 1.61
C ARG A 56 -11.68 -8.65 3.08
N ARG A 57 -10.91 -9.30 3.95
CA ARG A 57 -11.09 -9.24 5.39
C ARG A 57 -10.95 -7.80 5.90
N LEU A 58 -9.94 -7.06 5.42
CA LEU A 58 -9.75 -5.66 5.76
C LEU A 58 -10.94 -4.78 5.35
N LYS A 59 -11.51 -5.00 4.16
CA LYS A 59 -12.69 -4.26 3.68
C LYS A 59 -13.92 -4.48 4.55
N GLU A 60 -14.04 -5.63 5.21
CA GLU A 60 -15.12 -5.90 6.16
C GLU A 60 -14.95 -5.16 7.49
N MET A 61 -13.69 -4.79 7.85
CA MET A 61 -13.32 -4.21 9.14
C MET A 61 -13.22 -2.69 9.12
N THR A 62 -13.06 -2.07 7.95
CA THR A 62 -12.91 -0.62 7.81
C THR A 62 -13.48 -0.11 6.49
N ASP A 63 -14.07 1.09 6.53
CA ASP A 63 -14.43 1.89 5.36
C ASP A 63 -13.43 3.02 5.09
N LYS A 64 -12.38 3.12 5.92
CA LYS A 64 -11.34 4.14 5.83
C LYS A 64 -10.25 3.77 4.83
N PRO A 65 -9.48 4.76 4.33
CA PRO A 65 -8.34 4.49 3.47
C PRO A 65 -7.31 3.59 4.16
N TYR A 66 -6.76 2.69 3.39
CA TYR A 66 -5.66 1.81 3.78
C TYR A 66 -4.69 1.66 2.61
N ALA A 67 -3.53 1.13 2.87
CA ALA A 67 -2.55 0.82 1.85
C ALA A 67 -2.15 -0.66 1.90
N VAL A 68 -1.62 -1.13 0.78
CA VAL A 68 -0.97 -2.43 0.66
C VAL A 68 0.48 -2.22 0.26
N ASN A 69 1.41 -2.86 0.95
CA ASN A 69 2.82 -2.79 0.60
C ASN A 69 3.18 -3.89 -0.40
N VAL A 70 3.81 -3.52 -1.49
CA VAL A 70 4.38 -4.45 -2.47
C VAL A 70 5.89 -4.56 -2.27
N MET A 71 6.33 -5.75 -1.87
CA MET A 71 7.76 -6.08 -1.86
C MET A 71 8.17 -6.48 -3.28
N LEU A 72 8.89 -5.60 -3.99
CA LEU A 72 9.22 -5.79 -5.42
C LEU A 72 10.18 -6.96 -5.69
N LEU A 73 10.83 -7.49 -4.65
CA LEU A 73 11.65 -8.71 -4.74
C LEU A 73 10.89 -10.00 -4.40
N SER A 74 9.60 -9.91 -4.07
CA SER A 74 8.79 -11.10 -3.80
C SER A 74 8.63 -11.94 -5.07
N PRO A 75 8.70 -13.28 -4.99
CA PRO A 75 8.40 -14.17 -6.11
C PRO A 75 6.93 -14.07 -6.56
N PHE A 76 6.05 -13.53 -5.71
CA PHE A 76 4.63 -13.39 -5.98
C PHE A 76 4.22 -11.98 -6.43
N VAL A 77 5.17 -11.10 -6.74
CA VAL A 77 4.91 -9.68 -7.05
C VAL A 77 3.85 -9.50 -8.14
N GLU A 78 3.87 -10.28 -9.20
CA GLU A 78 2.88 -10.19 -10.29
C GLU A 78 1.46 -10.51 -9.80
N GLN A 79 1.31 -11.56 -9.00
CA GLN A 79 0.03 -11.93 -8.42
C GLN A 79 -0.49 -10.85 -7.46
N ILE A 80 0.40 -10.28 -6.64
CA ILE A 80 0.06 -9.21 -5.70
C ILE A 80 -0.42 -7.96 -6.44
N VAL A 81 0.29 -7.54 -7.48
CA VAL A 81 -0.09 -6.37 -8.31
C VAL A 81 -1.44 -6.60 -8.98
N GLU A 82 -1.68 -7.78 -9.53
CA GLU A 82 -2.97 -8.14 -10.13
C GLU A 82 -4.11 -8.02 -9.12
N VAL A 83 -3.96 -8.63 -7.95
CA VAL A 83 -4.94 -8.58 -6.88
C VAL A 83 -5.22 -7.14 -6.41
N ILE A 84 -4.18 -6.32 -6.26
CA ILE A 84 -4.31 -4.91 -5.87
C ILE A 84 -5.19 -4.16 -6.88
N CYS A 85 -4.96 -4.36 -8.17
CA CYS A 85 -5.75 -3.70 -9.22
C CYS A 85 -7.20 -4.21 -9.25
N GLU A 86 -7.41 -5.51 -9.16
CA GLU A 86 -8.74 -6.13 -9.17
C GLU A 86 -9.57 -5.74 -7.94
N GLU A 87 -8.97 -5.76 -6.76
CA GLU A 87 -9.62 -5.40 -5.50
C GLU A 87 -9.74 -3.88 -5.29
N LYS A 88 -9.24 -3.07 -6.23
CA LYS A 88 -9.30 -1.60 -6.21
C LYS A 88 -8.72 -1.00 -4.93
N VAL A 89 -7.56 -1.48 -4.55
CA VAL A 89 -6.81 -0.95 -3.39
C VAL A 89 -6.52 0.54 -3.62
N PRO A 90 -6.82 1.42 -2.66
CA PRO A 90 -6.68 2.86 -2.90
C PRO A 90 -5.24 3.36 -2.94
N ILE A 91 -4.37 2.76 -2.14
CA ILE A 91 -2.99 3.23 -1.94
C ILE A 91 -2.04 2.02 -1.87
N VAL A 92 -0.91 2.15 -2.53
CA VAL A 92 0.19 1.17 -2.49
C VAL A 92 1.46 1.84 -2.00
N THR A 93 2.17 1.18 -1.09
CA THR A 93 3.58 1.48 -0.84
C THR A 93 4.44 0.43 -1.54
N THR A 94 5.61 0.78 -2.02
CA THR A 94 6.54 -0.17 -2.63
C THR A 94 7.90 -0.12 -1.96
N GLY A 95 8.52 -1.28 -1.80
CA GLY A 95 9.87 -1.39 -1.25
C GLY A 95 10.74 -2.34 -2.07
N ALA A 96 12.04 -2.27 -1.83
CA ALA A 96 13.03 -3.15 -2.46
C ALA A 96 13.10 -3.03 -3.99
N GLY A 97 13.11 -1.80 -4.52
CA GLY A 97 13.25 -1.56 -5.95
C GLY A 97 12.44 -0.37 -6.47
N SER A 98 12.30 -0.30 -7.79
CA SER A 98 11.49 0.70 -8.49
C SER A 98 10.17 0.10 -8.96
N PRO A 99 9.02 0.77 -8.70
CA PRO A 99 7.72 0.31 -9.19
C PRO A 99 7.48 0.62 -10.68
N GLY A 100 8.45 1.17 -11.40
CA GLY A 100 8.29 1.70 -12.76
C GLY A 100 7.58 0.76 -13.72
N LYS A 101 7.88 -0.54 -13.64
CA LYS A 101 7.26 -1.60 -14.44
C LYS A 101 5.73 -1.66 -14.27
N ASP A 102 5.23 -1.46 -13.06
CA ASP A 102 3.83 -1.63 -12.70
C ASP A 102 3.04 -0.32 -12.62
N MET A 103 3.72 0.82 -12.78
CA MET A 103 3.10 2.15 -12.64
C MET A 103 1.93 2.38 -13.58
N LYS A 104 2.01 1.86 -14.82
CA LYS A 104 0.90 1.98 -15.78
C LYS A 104 -0.34 1.26 -15.26
N ARG A 105 -0.19 0.03 -14.76
CA ARG A 105 -1.29 -0.78 -14.20
C ARG A 105 -1.92 -0.10 -12.98
N PHE A 106 -1.10 0.37 -12.06
CA PHE A 106 -1.59 1.10 -10.90
C PHE A 106 -2.35 2.37 -11.28
N LYS A 107 -1.83 3.15 -12.23
CA LYS A 107 -2.47 4.37 -12.70
C LYS A 107 -3.82 4.10 -13.36
N GLU A 108 -3.90 3.08 -14.21
CA GLU A 108 -5.15 2.65 -14.88
C GLU A 108 -6.18 2.16 -13.86
N ALA A 109 -5.75 1.52 -12.78
CA ALA A 109 -6.60 1.06 -11.69
C ALA A 109 -6.95 2.17 -10.67
N GLY A 110 -6.43 3.37 -10.82
CA GLY A 110 -6.68 4.51 -9.90
C GLY A 110 -5.95 4.40 -8.55
N VAL A 111 -4.88 3.60 -8.49
CA VAL A 111 -4.09 3.39 -7.27
C VAL A 111 -3.07 4.50 -7.08
N LYS A 112 -3.01 5.09 -5.89
CA LYS A 112 -1.93 6.01 -5.50
C LYS A 112 -0.72 5.22 -5.06
N VAL A 113 0.46 5.55 -5.62
CA VAL A 113 1.70 4.82 -5.31
C VAL A 113 2.65 5.71 -4.50
N ILE A 114 3.13 5.17 -3.40
CA ILE A 114 4.11 5.80 -2.50
C ILE A 114 5.37 4.92 -2.46
N PRO A 115 6.37 5.18 -3.30
CA PRO A 115 7.62 4.43 -3.26
C PRO A 115 8.41 4.72 -1.97
N VAL A 116 8.83 3.68 -1.28
CA VAL A 116 9.81 3.80 -0.19
C VAL A 116 11.20 3.69 -0.81
N VAL A 117 12.00 4.73 -0.65
CA VAL A 117 13.28 4.87 -1.34
C VAL A 117 14.43 5.16 -0.35
N PRO A 118 15.66 4.65 -0.63
CA PRO A 118 16.78 4.76 0.28
C PRO A 118 17.55 6.10 0.19
N SER A 119 17.24 6.95 -0.79
CA SER A 119 17.99 8.18 -1.00
C SER A 119 17.15 9.31 -1.62
N VAL A 120 17.60 10.54 -1.37
CA VAL A 120 17.02 11.75 -1.99
C VAL A 120 17.14 11.72 -3.52
N ALA A 121 18.26 11.20 -4.05
CA ALA A 121 18.45 11.08 -5.49
C ALA A 121 17.36 10.17 -6.11
N MET A 122 17.09 9.04 -5.48
CA MET A 122 16.05 8.12 -5.94
C MET A 122 14.65 8.73 -5.79
N ALA A 123 14.38 9.44 -4.70
CA ALA A 123 13.11 10.16 -4.54
C ALA A 123 12.87 11.17 -5.68
N LYS A 124 13.86 11.97 -6.02
CA LYS A 124 13.79 12.92 -7.14
C LYS A 124 13.56 12.25 -8.50
N MET A 125 14.09 11.04 -8.69
CA MET A 125 13.89 10.26 -9.91
C MET A 125 12.45 9.71 -9.99
N MET A 126 11.87 9.32 -8.87
CA MET A 126 10.52 8.75 -8.82
C MET A 126 9.39 9.78 -9.04
N VAL A 127 9.67 11.06 -8.87
CA VAL A 127 8.69 12.16 -9.06
C VAL A 127 8.54 12.57 -10.52
N LYS A 128 9.47 12.17 -11.40
CA LYS A 128 9.45 12.46 -12.84
C LYS A 128 8.58 11.48 -13.61
#